data_4708e0cf262e0fca5724d8c8c5b71e81
#
_entry.id   4708e0cf262e0fca5724d8c8c5b71e81
#
_cell.length_a   1.000
_cell.length_b   1.000
_cell.length_c   1.000
_cell.angle_alpha   90.00
_cell.angle_beta   90.00
_cell.angle_gamma   90.00
#
_symmetry.space_group_name_H-M   'P 1'
#
loop_
_entity.id
_entity.type
_entity.pdbx_description
1 polymer ?
#
loop_
_entity_poly.entity_id
_entity_poly.type
_entity_poly.pdbx_seq_one_letter_code
_entity_poly.pdbx_strand_id
1 'polypeptide(L)'
;MEHLWAPWRNLYVKDSQKNEGDIFAKIAQGSDDEAHFVLARGKSCFAILNIYPYNTAHLMIIPYRATGALEDLGDDELLELMTLLKRMKVAVTAAFQPQGFNVGINLGAAAGAGIDQHLHIHLVPRWRGDVNFMTTTAETRVHPNDLASVYAAIKKHL
;
A
#
# COMPACT_ATOMS: atom_id res chain seq x y z
N MET A 1 -3.44 19.30 17.42
CA MET A 1 -2.66 19.47 16.18
C MET A 1 -3.20 18.45 15.18
N GLU A 2 -4.22 18.85 14.43
CA GLU A 2 -4.98 18.00 13.50
C GLU A 2 -4.65 18.39 12.06
N HIS A 3 -3.46 18.06 11.55
CA HIS A 3 -3.16 18.24 10.14
C HIS A 3 -2.31 17.07 9.61
N LEU A 4 -3.00 15.98 9.29
CA LEU A 4 -2.54 15.01 8.30
C LEU A 4 -3.00 15.54 6.92
N TRP A 5 -2.27 16.50 6.35
CA TRP A 5 -2.59 17.06 5.06
C TRP A 5 -1.75 16.40 3.96
N ALA A 6 -2.42 15.72 3.05
CA ALA A 6 -1.82 15.17 1.85
C ALA A 6 -2.70 15.64 0.67
N PRO A 7 -2.36 16.72 -0.06
CA PRO A 7 -3.20 17.30 -1.11
C PRO A 7 -3.53 16.31 -2.23
N TRP A 8 -2.65 15.36 -2.50
CA TRP A 8 -2.92 14.23 -3.42
C TRP A 8 -4.02 13.29 -2.91
N ARG A 9 -4.28 13.21 -1.58
CA ARG A 9 -5.42 12.47 -1.03
C ARG A 9 -6.77 13.14 -1.32
N ASN A 10 -6.81 14.43 -1.62
CA ASN A 10 -8.03 15.10 -2.06
C ASN A 10 -8.53 14.58 -3.41
N LEU A 11 -7.63 14.19 -4.32
CA LEU A 11 -8.00 13.47 -5.55
C LEU A 11 -8.52 12.08 -5.21
N TYR A 12 -7.88 11.37 -4.28
CA TYR A 12 -8.32 10.06 -3.81
C TYR A 12 -9.72 10.12 -3.16
N VAL A 13 -9.97 11.07 -2.26
CA VAL A 13 -11.29 11.22 -1.62
C VAL A 13 -12.36 11.59 -2.64
N LYS A 14 -12.04 12.37 -3.68
CA LYS A 14 -12.96 12.68 -4.77
C LYS A 14 -13.18 11.51 -5.73
N ASP A 15 -12.15 10.71 -5.99
CA ASP A 15 -12.25 9.52 -6.86
C ASP A 15 -12.83 8.32 -6.14
N SER A 16 -12.58 8.14 -4.83
CA SER A 16 -13.20 7.07 -4.05
C SER A 16 -14.72 7.23 -3.91
N GLN A 17 -15.22 8.47 -3.95
CA GLN A 17 -16.65 8.75 -4.01
C GLN A 17 -17.28 8.47 -5.39
N LYS A 18 -16.47 8.34 -6.45
CA LYS A 18 -16.93 8.06 -7.81
C LYS A 18 -16.79 6.59 -8.24
N ASN A 19 -15.96 5.81 -7.55
CA ASN A 19 -15.78 4.39 -7.87
C ASN A 19 -16.86 3.55 -7.19
N GLU A 20 -17.89 3.22 -7.94
CA GLU A 20 -18.85 2.19 -7.57
C GLU A 20 -18.15 0.82 -7.56
N GLY A 21 -17.81 0.33 -6.36
CA GLY A 21 -17.32 -1.02 -6.14
C GLY A 21 -15.88 -1.12 -5.60
N ASP A 22 -15.56 -2.31 -5.15
CA ASP A 22 -14.27 -2.67 -4.58
C ASP A 22 -13.20 -2.79 -5.68
N ILE A 23 -12.30 -1.79 -5.74
CA ILE A 23 -11.19 -1.77 -6.71
C ILE A 23 -10.23 -2.95 -6.50
N PHE A 24 -10.00 -3.38 -5.25
CA PHE A 24 -9.12 -4.50 -4.97
C PHE A 24 -9.71 -5.82 -5.47
N ALA A 25 -11.02 -6.02 -5.31
CA ALA A 25 -11.70 -7.19 -5.84
C ALA A 25 -11.64 -7.24 -7.38
N LYS A 26 -11.72 -6.10 -8.07
CA LYS A 26 -11.56 -6.02 -9.53
C LYS A 26 -10.12 -6.39 -9.94
N ILE A 27 -9.10 -5.84 -9.27
CA ILE A 27 -7.68 -6.15 -9.53
C ILE A 27 -7.38 -7.62 -9.21
N ALA A 28 -7.96 -8.16 -8.13
CA ALA A 28 -7.80 -9.56 -7.73
C ALA A 28 -8.23 -10.54 -8.84
N GLN A 29 -9.30 -10.23 -9.55
CA GLN A 29 -9.85 -11.04 -10.64
C GLN A 29 -9.16 -10.78 -12.00
N GLY A 30 -8.45 -9.67 -12.13
CA GLY A 30 -7.73 -9.30 -13.35
C GLY A 30 -6.38 -10.01 -13.47
N SER A 31 -5.78 -9.92 -14.68
CA SER A 31 -4.46 -10.50 -15.00
C SER A 31 -3.44 -9.46 -15.47
N ASP A 32 -3.82 -8.18 -15.56
CA ASP A 32 -2.93 -7.10 -15.99
C ASP A 32 -2.18 -6.52 -14.77
N ASP A 33 -1.17 -7.29 -14.33
CA ASP A 33 -0.39 -6.96 -13.14
C ASP A 33 0.43 -5.69 -13.32
N GLU A 34 0.94 -5.44 -14.50
CA GLU A 34 1.77 -4.26 -14.78
C GLU A 34 0.95 -2.98 -14.77
N ALA A 35 -0.20 -2.95 -15.43
CA ALA A 35 -1.09 -1.80 -15.46
C ALA A 35 -1.61 -1.39 -14.07
N HIS A 36 -1.73 -2.36 -13.17
CA HIS A 36 -2.20 -2.14 -11.80
C HIS A 36 -1.08 -2.12 -10.75
N PHE A 37 0.19 -2.25 -11.16
CA PHE A 37 1.35 -2.33 -10.26
C PHE A 37 1.28 -3.47 -9.24
N VAL A 38 0.72 -4.62 -9.64
CA VAL A 38 0.71 -5.83 -8.82
C VAL A 38 2.10 -6.47 -8.84
N LEU A 39 2.75 -6.50 -7.69
CA LEU A 39 4.13 -6.96 -7.54
C LEU A 39 4.23 -8.49 -7.50
N ALA A 40 3.31 -9.12 -6.78
CA ALA A 40 3.27 -10.58 -6.64
C ALA A 40 1.86 -11.05 -6.29
N ARG A 41 1.55 -12.27 -6.74
CA ARG A 41 0.32 -12.98 -6.40
C ARG A 41 0.67 -14.23 -5.58
N GLY A 42 -0.05 -14.43 -4.49
CA GLY A 42 -0.04 -15.64 -3.69
C GLY A 42 -1.28 -16.50 -3.98
N LYS A 43 -1.54 -17.47 -3.11
CA LYS A 43 -2.71 -18.36 -3.20
C LYS A 43 -3.99 -17.66 -2.71
N SER A 44 -3.91 -16.91 -1.61
CA SER A 44 -5.05 -16.22 -0.98
C SER A 44 -4.90 -14.70 -0.92
N CYS A 45 -3.76 -14.14 -1.36
CA CYS A 45 -3.48 -12.71 -1.29
C CYS A 45 -2.54 -12.24 -2.42
N PHE A 46 -2.41 -10.93 -2.58
CA PHE A 46 -1.50 -10.30 -3.52
C PHE A 46 -0.84 -9.06 -2.93
N ALA A 47 0.29 -8.66 -3.51
CA ALA A 47 1.02 -7.44 -3.17
C ALA A 47 0.92 -6.43 -4.31
N ILE A 48 0.62 -5.17 -3.99
CA ILE A 48 0.41 -4.09 -4.95
C ILE A 48 1.04 -2.79 -4.46
N LEU A 49 1.59 -1.97 -5.35
CA LEU A 49 1.99 -0.61 -4.98
C LEU A 49 0.77 0.24 -4.66
N ASN A 50 0.89 1.07 -3.63
CA ASN A 50 -0.11 2.08 -3.37
C ASN A 50 0.08 3.24 -4.35
N ILE A 51 -0.93 3.53 -5.17
CA ILE A 51 -0.90 4.62 -6.15
C ILE A 51 -1.01 6.01 -5.50
N TYR A 52 -1.36 6.06 -4.20
CA TYR A 52 -1.33 7.26 -3.36
C TYR A 52 -0.32 7.08 -2.21
N PRO A 53 0.98 6.94 -2.51
CA PRO A 53 1.95 6.47 -1.55
C PRO A 53 2.19 7.49 -0.42
N TYR A 54 2.39 7.00 0.81
CA TYR A 54 2.86 7.84 1.92
C TYR A 54 4.36 8.12 1.83
N ASN A 55 5.10 7.20 1.20
CA ASN A 55 6.52 7.32 0.94
C ASN A 55 6.90 6.46 -0.27
N THR A 56 8.11 6.63 -0.83
CA THR A 56 8.60 5.80 -1.94
C THR A 56 8.46 4.31 -1.61
N ALA A 57 8.01 3.52 -2.57
CA ALA A 57 7.78 2.07 -2.44
C ALA A 57 6.77 1.66 -1.35
N HIS A 58 5.82 2.55 -1.01
CA HIS A 58 4.67 2.18 -0.21
C HIS A 58 3.84 1.15 -0.96
N LEU A 59 3.68 -0.01 -0.38
CA LEU A 59 2.88 -1.09 -0.95
C LEU A 59 1.88 -1.65 0.06
N MET A 60 0.95 -2.45 -0.44
CA MET A 60 -0.09 -3.10 0.36
C MET A 60 -0.10 -4.60 0.08
N ILE A 61 -0.42 -5.38 1.11
CA ILE A 61 -0.72 -6.81 1.00
C ILE A 61 -2.22 -6.97 1.24
N ILE A 62 -2.92 -7.60 0.30
CA ILE A 62 -4.37 -7.59 0.22
C ILE A 62 -4.87 -9.02 0.03
N PRO A 63 -5.79 -9.55 0.84
CA PRO A 63 -6.41 -10.84 0.58
C PRO A 63 -7.27 -10.77 -0.69
N TYR A 64 -7.44 -11.88 -1.41
CA TYR A 64 -8.37 -11.94 -2.55
C TYR A 64 -9.83 -11.83 -2.09
N ARG A 65 -10.11 -12.35 -0.91
CA ARG A 65 -11.44 -12.28 -0.31
C ARG A 65 -11.67 -10.90 0.30
N ALA A 66 -12.67 -10.20 -0.19
CA ALA A 66 -13.09 -8.91 0.36
C ALA A 66 -13.71 -9.12 1.75
N THR A 67 -13.04 -8.61 2.77
CA THR A 67 -13.54 -8.48 4.14
C THR A 67 -12.89 -7.30 4.82
N GLY A 68 -13.66 -6.53 5.59
CA GLY A 68 -13.16 -5.44 6.44
C GLY A 68 -12.80 -5.89 7.86
N ALA A 69 -13.17 -7.11 8.23
CA ALA A 69 -13.00 -7.66 9.57
C ALA A 69 -11.79 -8.61 9.61
N LEU A 70 -10.85 -8.34 10.51
CA LEU A 70 -9.65 -9.15 10.68
C LEU A 70 -9.97 -10.56 11.13
N GLU A 71 -10.96 -10.69 11.99
CA GLU A 71 -11.45 -11.95 12.57
C GLU A 71 -12.10 -12.90 11.55
N ASP A 72 -12.46 -12.39 10.38
CA ASP A 72 -13.00 -13.23 9.30
C ASP A 72 -11.93 -13.99 8.54
N LEU A 73 -10.65 -13.56 8.64
CA LEU A 73 -9.54 -14.22 7.97
C LEU A 73 -9.16 -15.50 8.71
N GLY A 74 -9.01 -16.60 7.98
CA GLY A 74 -8.50 -17.86 8.52
C GLY A 74 -6.99 -17.80 8.81
N ASP A 75 -6.53 -18.71 9.68
CA ASP A 75 -5.11 -18.79 10.09
C ASP A 75 -4.17 -18.94 8.87
N ASP A 76 -4.56 -19.75 7.87
CA ASP A 76 -3.78 -19.94 6.64
C ASP A 76 -3.68 -18.66 5.81
N GLU A 77 -4.77 -17.87 5.73
CA GLU A 77 -4.79 -16.58 5.04
C GLU A 77 -3.89 -15.57 5.77
N LEU A 78 -3.97 -15.50 7.10
CA LEU A 78 -3.12 -14.64 7.94
C LEU A 78 -1.65 -15.01 7.80
N LEU A 79 -1.33 -16.30 7.80
CA LEU A 79 0.04 -16.78 7.61
C LEU A 79 0.57 -16.40 6.23
N GLU A 80 -0.24 -16.51 5.18
CA GLU A 80 0.17 -16.16 3.82
C GLU A 80 0.36 -14.64 3.66
N LEU A 81 -0.54 -13.83 4.21
CA LEU A 81 -0.40 -12.36 4.24
C LEU A 81 0.94 -11.95 4.87
N MET A 82 1.30 -12.53 6.02
CA MET A 82 2.56 -12.24 6.70
C MET A 82 3.78 -12.78 5.94
N THR A 83 3.64 -13.91 5.27
CA THR A 83 4.71 -14.50 4.45
C THR A 83 4.98 -13.63 3.22
N LEU A 84 3.93 -13.15 2.55
CA LEU A 84 4.07 -12.25 1.41
C LEU A 84 4.61 -10.88 1.84
N LEU A 85 4.14 -10.35 2.98
CA LEU A 85 4.68 -9.12 3.58
C LEU A 85 6.20 -9.23 3.83
N LYS A 86 6.65 -10.35 4.42
CA LYS A 86 8.09 -10.61 4.64
C LYS A 86 8.87 -10.63 3.33
N ARG A 87 8.34 -11.29 2.28
CA ARG A 87 8.95 -11.34 0.95
C ARG A 87 9.05 -9.95 0.34
N MET A 88 7.99 -9.15 0.40
CA MET A 88 7.99 -7.78 -0.12
C MET A 88 8.97 -6.88 0.63
N LYS A 89 9.05 -7.01 1.97
CA LYS A 89 10.02 -6.27 2.77
C LYS A 89 11.46 -6.55 2.34
N VAL A 90 11.80 -7.81 2.01
CA VAL A 90 13.13 -8.19 1.52
C VAL A 90 13.40 -7.57 0.15
N ALA A 91 12.45 -7.66 -0.79
CA ALA A 91 12.58 -7.10 -2.13
C ALA A 91 12.75 -5.56 -2.11
N VAL A 92 11.95 -4.86 -1.30
CA VAL A 92 12.06 -3.41 -1.13
C VAL A 92 13.39 -3.03 -0.46
N THR A 93 13.87 -3.85 0.49
CA THR A 93 15.19 -3.60 1.10
C THR A 93 16.32 -3.71 0.07
N ALA A 94 16.26 -4.70 -0.81
CA ALA A 94 17.25 -4.88 -1.88
C ALA A 94 17.23 -3.73 -2.89
N ALA A 95 16.02 -3.27 -3.27
CA ALA A 95 15.84 -2.23 -4.27
C ALA A 95 16.17 -0.81 -3.78
N PHE A 96 15.83 -0.47 -2.53
CA PHE A 96 15.82 0.92 -2.04
C PHE A 96 16.60 1.16 -0.76
N GLN A 97 17.08 0.12 -0.09
CA GLN A 97 17.87 0.20 1.15
C GLN A 97 17.26 1.12 2.23
N PRO A 98 15.96 0.95 2.57
CA PRO A 98 15.36 1.75 3.63
C PRO A 98 15.99 1.42 5.00
N GLN A 99 15.97 2.41 5.88
CA GLN A 99 16.51 2.28 7.25
C GLN A 99 15.49 1.70 8.24
N GLY A 100 14.23 1.62 7.84
CA GLY A 100 13.15 1.06 8.63
C GLY A 100 11.86 0.89 7.82
N PHE A 101 10.84 0.34 8.47
CA PHE A 101 9.51 0.17 7.89
C PHE A 101 8.44 0.45 8.95
N ASN A 102 7.36 1.08 8.51
CA ASN A 102 6.10 1.05 9.25
C ASN A 102 5.19 0.01 8.59
N VAL A 103 4.62 -0.87 9.41
CA VAL A 103 3.64 -1.88 8.99
C VAL A 103 2.39 -1.66 9.81
N GLY A 104 1.22 -1.68 9.17
CA GLY A 104 -0.03 -1.48 9.89
C GLY A 104 -1.25 -1.76 9.03
N ILE A 105 -2.39 -1.88 9.70
CA ILE A 105 -3.72 -2.11 9.12
C ILE A 105 -4.64 -1.02 9.68
N ASN A 106 -5.42 -0.38 8.83
CA ASN A 106 -6.51 0.49 9.24
C ASN A 106 -7.80 -0.32 9.30
N LEU A 107 -8.34 -0.53 10.48
CA LEU A 107 -9.60 -1.26 10.69
C LEU A 107 -10.74 -0.25 10.92
N GLY A 108 -11.63 -0.17 9.93
CA GLY A 108 -12.78 0.73 9.92
C GLY A 108 -12.45 2.17 9.50
N ALA A 109 -13.47 2.91 9.13
CA ALA A 109 -13.36 4.27 8.60
C ALA A 109 -12.75 5.27 9.60
N ALA A 110 -13.05 5.14 10.89
CA ALA A 110 -12.49 6.00 11.94
C ALA A 110 -10.98 5.83 12.12
N ALA A 111 -10.41 4.68 11.72
CA ALA A 111 -8.97 4.44 11.71
C ALA A 111 -8.28 4.96 10.43
N GLY A 112 -9.03 5.55 9.49
CA GLY A 112 -8.51 6.09 8.25
C GLY A 112 -8.48 5.09 7.09
N ALA A 113 -9.23 3.98 7.17
CA ALA A 113 -9.41 3.08 6.03
C ALA A 113 -10.13 3.80 4.89
N GLY A 114 -9.47 3.91 3.73
CA GLY A 114 -10.09 4.50 2.53
C GLY A 114 -11.02 3.52 1.81
N ILE A 115 -10.77 2.22 1.99
CA ILE A 115 -11.59 1.09 1.56
C ILE A 115 -11.77 0.23 2.80
N ASP A 116 -12.80 0.52 3.58
CA ASP A 116 -13.05 -0.13 4.88
C ASP A 116 -13.61 -1.54 4.76
N GLN A 117 -14.18 -1.89 3.60
CA GLN A 117 -14.76 -3.21 3.33
C GLN A 117 -13.74 -4.23 2.79
N HIS A 118 -12.50 -3.81 2.52
CA HIS A 118 -11.44 -4.70 2.03
C HIS A 118 -10.13 -4.44 2.77
N LEU A 119 -9.83 -5.30 3.71
CA LEU A 119 -8.64 -5.23 4.57
C LEU A 119 -7.36 -5.23 3.73
N HIS A 120 -6.41 -4.39 4.12
CA HIS A 120 -5.11 -4.32 3.49
C HIS A 120 -4.03 -3.94 4.49
N ILE A 121 -2.90 -4.63 4.43
CA ILE A 121 -1.73 -4.38 5.27
C ILE A 121 -0.82 -3.41 4.52
N HIS A 122 -0.55 -2.26 5.11
CA HIS A 122 0.43 -1.31 4.59
C HIS A 122 1.86 -1.71 4.95
N LEU A 123 2.77 -1.59 3.98
CA LEU A 123 4.22 -1.63 4.17
C LEU A 123 4.81 -0.32 3.67
N VAL A 124 5.28 0.52 4.58
CA VAL A 124 5.82 1.85 4.27
C VAL A 124 7.30 1.90 4.61
N PRO A 125 8.19 1.95 3.61
CA PRO A 125 9.61 2.11 3.84
C PRO A 125 9.92 3.49 4.44
N ARG A 126 10.96 3.55 5.30
CA ARG A 126 11.35 4.77 6.01
C ARG A 126 12.85 5.04 5.89
N TRP A 127 13.20 6.31 5.75
CA TRP A 127 14.57 6.82 5.77
C TRP A 127 14.69 7.95 6.77
N ARG A 128 15.89 8.13 7.34
CA ARG A 128 16.18 9.35 8.12
C ARG A 128 16.07 10.56 7.20
N GLY A 129 15.26 11.54 7.62
CA GLY A 129 15.02 12.75 6.82
C GLY A 129 13.97 12.57 5.72
N ASP A 130 13.20 11.51 5.70
CA ASP A 130 12.04 11.35 4.80
C ASP A 130 10.88 12.32 5.15
N VAL A 131 10.98 12.97 6.30
CA VAL A 131 10.16 14.11 6.71
C VAL A 131 11.10 15.29 6.95
N ASN A 132 10.90 16.41 6.27
CA ASN A 132 11.74 17.60 6.35
C ASN A 132 10.90 18.86 6.55
N PHE A 133 11.55 20.04 6.53
CA PHE A 133 10.89 21.34 6.73
C PHE A 133 9.77 21.62 5.73
N MET A 134 9.80 21.05 4.51
CA MET A 134 8.74 21.23 3.51
C MET A 134 7.39 20.71 3.98
N THR A 135 7.38 19.64 4.78
CA THR A 135 6.14 19.12 5.39
C THR A 135 5.56 20.12 6.39
N THR A 136 6.42 20.86 7.13
CA THR A 136 6.02 21.81 8.15
C THR A 136 5.66 23.18 7.55
N THR A 137 6.40 23.66 6.54
CA THR A 137 6.25 25.02 5.99
C THR A 137 5.35 25.11 4.79
N ALA A 138 5.32 24.05 3.95
CA ALA A 138 4.57 24.02 2.70
C ALA A 138 3.54 22.88 2.65
N GLU A 139 3.37 22.12 3.74
CA GLU A 139 2.48 20.96 3.82
C GLU A 139 2.68 19.99 2.64
N THR A 140 3.91 19.95 2.10
CA THR A 140 4.26 19.23 0.88
C THR A 140 5.23 18.11 1.20
N ARG A 141 4.99 16.93 0.62
CA ARG A 141 5.92 15.81 0.63
C ARG A 141 6.43 15.59 -0.79
N VAL A 142 7.74 15.60 -0.96
CA VAL A 142 8.38 15.36 -2.26
C VAL A 142 8.60 13.86 -2.44
N HIS A 143 8.04 13.29 -3.51
CA HIS A 143 8.31 11.91 -3.94
C HIS A 143 9.28 11.94 -5.13
N PRO A 144 10.53 11.47 -4.97
CA PRO A 144 11.54 11.56 -6.02
C PRO A 144 11.36 10.53 -7.14
N ASN A 145 10.53 9.51 -6.96
CA ASN A 145 10.37 8.39 -7.90
C ASN A 145 8.92 8.26 -8.35
N ASP A 146 8.71 8.02 -9.65
CA ASP A 146 7.42 7.63 -10.21
C ASP A 146 7.11 6.15 -9.93
N LEU A 147 5.83 5.78 -10.01
CA LEU A 147 5.35 4.44 -9.69
C LEU A 147 5.92 3.36 -10.62
N ALA A 148 6.08 3.64 -11.91
CA ALA A 148 6.58 2.66 -12.87
C ALA A 148 8.04 2.31 -12.60
N SER A 149 8.88 3.31 -12.30
CA SER A 149 10.28 3.12 -11.90
C SER A 149 10.39 2.32 -10.60
N VAL A 150 9.53 2.62 -9.61
CA VAL A 150 9.47 1.88 -8.33
C VAL A 150 9.07 0.44 -8.57
N TYR A 151 8.03 0.21 -9.36
CA TYR A 151 7.56 -1.12 -9.71
C TYR A 151 8.66 -1.96 -10.36
N ALA A 152 9.30 -1.41 -11.41
CA ALA A 152 10.37 -2.09 -12.13
C ALA A 152 11.57 -2.41 -11.21
N ALA A 153 11.92 -1.50 -10.30
CA ALA A 153 13.01 -1.71 -9.36
C ALA A 153 12.72 -2.88 -8.40
N ILE A 154 11.51 -2.95 -7.83
CA ILE A 154 11.13 -4.05 -6.91
C ILE A 154 11.02 -5.37 -7.66
N LYS A 155 10.44 -5.39 -8.87
CA LYS A 155 10.25 -6.61 -9.68
C LYS A 155 11.56 -7.34 -9.98
N LYS A 156 12.69 -6.64 -10.06
CA LYS A 156 14.03 -7.24 -10.24
C LYS A 156 14.50 -8.10 -9.06
N HIS A 157 13.83 -8.00 -7.90
CA HIS A 157 14.20 -8.69 -6.67
C HIS A 157 13.12 -9.70 -6.21
N LEU A 158 12.14 -10.01 -7.06
CA LEU A 158 11.05 -10.99 -6.84
C LEU A 158 11.24 -12.26 -7.64
#